data_15347a50f1cca21b4aa74265ca0e4650
#
_entry.id   15347a50f1cca21b4aa74265ca0e4650
#
_cell.length_a   1.000
_cell.length_b   1.000
_cell.length_c   1.000
_cell.angle_alpha   90.00
_cell.angle_beta   90.00
_cell.angle_gamma   90.00
#
_symmetry.space_group_name_H-M   'P 1'
#
loop_
_entity.id
_entity.type
_entity.pdbx_description
1 polymer ?
#
loop_
_entity_poly.entity_id
_entity_poly.type
_entity_poly.pdbx_seq_one_letter_code
_entity_poly.pdbx_strand_id
1 'polypeptide(L)'
;AETLAEKPAFKGLLKAKRCIVPMDGFYEWKVGVEGGPVNAKGKPLKQPVYVHRADDEPLAVAGLWTRWKDPGDPDGRWLHSVTVITTAANAAMAAVHDRMPAILPSDVWAMWLDPGVVDPNALTPLLVGCHDALIVMHEVST
;
A
#
# COMPACT_ATOMS: atom_id res chain seq x y z
N ALA A 1 5.14 -6.93 1.07
CA ALA A 1 4.41 -8.10 1.60
C ALA A 1 5.32 -9.28 1.91
N GLU A 2 6.32 -9.54 1.10
CA GLU A 2 7.08 -10.79 1.01
C GLU A 2 7.77 -11.18 2.33
N THR A 3 8.24 -10.22 3.11
CA THR A 3 8.92 -10.45 4.39
C THR A 3 8.07 -10.08 5.62
N LEU A 4 6.78 -9.80 5.41
CA LEU A 4 5.91 -9.26 6.46
C LEU A 4 5.76 -10.24 7.65
N ALA A 5 5.61 -11.52 7.36
CA ALA A 5 5.45 -12.57 8.36
C ALA A 5 6.76 -12.88 9.15
N GLU A 6 7.91 -12.47 8.62
CA GLU A 6 9.22 -12.75 9.20
C GLU A 6 9.72 -11.61 10.09
N LYS A 7 9.42 -10.36 9.70
CA LYS A 7 9.90 -9.17 10.42
C LYS A 7 9.25 -9.03 11.80
N PRO A 8 10.04 -8.96 12.89
CA PRO A 8 9.51 -8.86 14.25
C PRO A 8 8.50 -7.72 14.44
N ALA A 9 8.73 -6.57 13.80
CA ALA A 9 7.85 -5.40 13.90
C ALA A 9 6.44 -5.65 13.35
N PHE A 10 6.27 -6.56 12.38
CA PHE A 10 5.01 -6.79 11.68
C PHE A 10 4.37 -8.14 11.97
N LYS A 11 5.15 -9.16 12.37
CA LYS A 11 4.66 -10.52 12.61
C LYS A 11 3.48 -10.58 13.59
N GLY A 12 3.56 -9.81 14.68
CA GLY A 12 2.49 -9.74 15.67
C GLY A 12 1.27 -8.95 15.15
N LEU A 13 1.51 -7.89 14.38
CA LEU A 13 0.46 -7.08 13.80
C LEU A 13 -0.32 -7.83 12.71
N LEU A 14 0.37 -8.63 11.89
CA LEU A 14 -0.26 -9.46 10.87
C LEU A 14 -1.27 -10.43 11.47
N LYS A 15 -1.02 -10.95 12.66
CA LYS A 15 -1.94 -11.88 13.33
C LYS A 15 -3.19 -11.21 13.91
N ALA A 16 -3.08 -9.97 14.41
CA ALA A 16 -4.11 -9.40 15.27
C ALA A 16 -4.53 -7.95 14.95
N LYS A 17 -3.81 -7.27 14.08
CA LYS A 17 -3.95 -5.81 13.86
C LYS A 17 -4.06 -5.47 12.37
N ARG A 18 -4.82 -6.26 11.63
CA ARG A 18 -5.10 -6.02 10.22
C ARG A 18 -6.24 -5.03 10.07
N CYS A 19 -6.17 -4.23 9.01
CA CYS A 19 -7.24 -3.31 8.61
C CYS A 19 -7.26 -3.17 7.08
N ILE A 20 -8.31 -2.55 6.60
CA ILE A 20 -8.41 -2.06 5.23
C ILE A 20 -8.32 -0.54 5.28
N VAL A 21 -7.46 0.03 4.44
CA VAL A 21 -7.32 1.47 4.27
C VAL A 21 -8.01 1.84 2.96
N PRO A 22 -9.19 2.50 3.00
CA PRO A 22 -9.83 2.98 1.78
C PRO A 22 -9.07 4.19 1.24
N MET A 23 -8.87 4.23 -0.09
CA MET A 23 -8.21 5.33 -0.79
C MET A 23 -8.93 5.58 -2.11
N ASP A 24 -9.16 6.84 -2.46
CA ASP A 24 -9.67 7.20 -3.80
C ASP A 24 -8.62 6.90 -4.88
N GLY A 25 -7.34 6.96 -4.51
CA GLY A 25 -6.20 6.63 -5.35
C GLY A 25 -4.89 6.99 -4.65
N PHE A 26 -3.79 6.84 -5.35
CA PHE A 26 -2.46 7.21 -4.85
C PHE A 26 -1.59 7.77 -5.96
N TYR A 27 -0.54 8.46 -5.57
CA TYR A 27 0.43 9.03 -6.49
C TYR A 27 1.70 8.20 -6.49
N GLU A 28 2.25 8.01 -7.70
CA GLU A 28 3.58 7.47 -7.93
C GLU A 28 4.35 8.35 -8.91
N TRP A 29 5.66 8.23 -8.89
CA TRP A 29 6.55 9.05 -9.70
C TRP A 29 7.30 8.18 -10.71
N LYS A 30 6.86 8.24 -11.95
CA LYS A 30 7.57 7.62 -13.07
C LYS A 30 8.93 8.28 -13.23
N VAL A 31 9.98 7.47 -13.31
CA VAL A 31 11.35 7.97 -13.52
C VAL A 31 11.43 8.61 -14.90
N GLY A 32 12.02 9.82 -14.97
CA GLY A 32 12.25 10.51 -16.24
C GLY A 32 13.17 9.71 -17.17
N VAL A 33 12.94 9.86 -18.46
CA VAL A 33 13.77 9.21 -19.50
C VAL A 33 15.16 9.85 -19.59
N GLU A 34 16.15 9.05 -19.94
CA GLU A 34 17.50 9.56 -20.25
C GLU A 34 17.44 10.59 -21.40
N GLY A 35 18.09 11.73 -21.23
CA GLY A 35 18.02 12.84 -22.19
C GLY A 35 16.78 13.73 -22.07
N GLY A 36 15.84 13.42 -21.13
CA GLY A 36 14.68 14.26 -20.83
C GLY A 36 15.00 15.48 -19.96
N PRO A 37 13.97 16.28 -19.58
CA PRO A 37 14.17 17.45 -18.75
C PRO A 37 14.74 17.08 -17.38
N VAL A 38 15.61 17.96 -16.86
CA VAL A 38 16.29 17.77 -15.58
C VAL A 38 15.92 18.89 -14.59
N ASN A 39 16.00 18.59 -13.31
CA ASN A 39 15.83 19.57 -12.24
C ASN A 39 17.11 20.44 -12.10
N ALA A 40 17.06 21.43 -11.20
CA ALA A 40 18.18 22.33 -10.92
C ALA A 40 19.48 21.63 -10.44
N LYS A 41 19.38 20.34 -10.05
CA LYS A 41 20.53 19.49 -9.64
C LYS A 41 20.99 18.55 -10.74
N GLY A 42 20.50 18.73 -11.99
CA GLY A 42 20.84 17.88 -13.13
C GLY A 42 20.26 16.47 -13.10
N LYS A 43 19.29 16.17 -12.21
CA LYS A 43 18.63 14.86 -12.16
C LYS A 43 17.38 14.87 -13.05
N PRO A 44 17.07 13.76 -13.74
CA PRO A 44 15.85 13.65 -14.52
C PRO A 44 14.62 14.05 -13.71
N LEU A 45 13.76 14.87 -14.29
CA LEU A 45 12.46 15.17 -13.69
C LEU A 45 11.62 13.90 -13.64
N LYS A 46 10.92 13.71 -12.52
CA LYS A 46 9.98 12.63 -12.39
C LYS A 46 8.59 13.13 -12.77
N GLN A 47 7.85 12.33 -13.52
CA GLN A 47 6.47 12.60 -13.88
C GLN A 47 5.55 11.99 -12.82
N PRO A 48 4.77 12.78 -12.07
CA PRO A 48 3.78 12.22 -11.16
C PRO A 48 2.62 11.61 -11.93
N VAL A 49 2.17 10.47 -11.46
CA VAL A 49 1.07 9.69 -12.03
C VAL A 49 0.07 9.43 -10.91
N TYR A 50 -1.21 9.72 -11.16
CA TYR A 50 -2.30 9.34 -10.28
C TYR A 50 -2.85 7.99 -10.70
N VAL A 51 -2.97 7.09 -9.72
CA VAL A 51 -3.44 5.71 -9.88
C VAL A 51 -4.73 5.55 -9.10
N HIS A 52 -5.81 5.10 -9.75
CA HIS A 52 -7.10 4.87 -9.11
C HIS A 52 -7.80 3.65 -9.73
N ARG A 53 -8.94 3.24 -9.16
CA ARG A 53 -9.73 2.16 -9.74
C ARG A 53 -10.37 2.60 -11.06
N ALA A 54 -10.49 1.66 -12.00
CA ALA A 54 -11.07 1.90 -13.30
C ALA A 54 -12.57 2.23 -13.27
N ASP A 55 -13.26 1.86 -12.18
CA ASP A 55 -14.68 2.13 -11.94
C ASP A 55 -14.92 3.33 -10.99
N ASP A 56 -13.86 4.08 -10.66
CA ASP A 56 -13.86 5.22 -9.74
C ASP A 56 -14.31 4.90 -8.29
N GLU A 57 -14.50 3.63 -7.94
CA GLU A 57 -14.73 3.22 -6.57
C GLU A 57 -13.42 3.24 -5.75
N PRO A 58 -13.48 3.39 -4.41
CA PRO A 58 -12.28 3.38 -3.58
C PRO A 58 -11.48 2.08 -3.68
N LEU A 59 -10.16 2.21 -3.62
CA LEU A 59 -9.23 1.11 -3.42
C LEU A 59 -9.33 0.60 -1.99
N ALA A 60 -9.43 -0.71 -1.79
CA ALA A 60 -9.35 -1.35 -0.47
C ALA A 60 -7.92 -1.87 -0.25
N VAL A 61 -7.07 -1.07 0.37
CA VAL A 61 -5.65 -1.41 0.57
C VAL A 61 -5.44 -2.15 1.87
N ALA A 62 -4.73 -3.28 1.83
CA ALA A 62 -4.34 -4.02 3.02
C ALA A 62 -3.43 -3.17 3.91
N GLY A 63 -3.75 -3.10 5.19
CA GLY A 63 -2.99 -2.36 6.17
C GLY A 63 -2.84 -3.09 7.49
N LEU A 64 -1.89 -2.61 8.27
CA LEU A 64 -1.71 -2.99 9.67
C LEU A 64 -1.80 -1.74 10.52
N TRP A 65 -2.43 -1.87 11.69
CA TRP A 65 -2.54 -0.76 12.62
C TRP A 65 -1.88 -1.10 13.96
N THR A 66 -1.48 -0.06 14.68
CA THR A 66 -0.99 -0.19 16.05
C THR A 66 -1.41 1.01 16.87
N ARG A 67 -1.23 0.91 18.18
CA ARG A 67 -1.41 2.02 19.10
C ARG A 67 -0.21 2.11 20.02
N TRP A 68 0.15 3.33 20.33
CA TRP A 68 1.21 3.65 21.25
C TRP A 68 0.73 4.71 22.24
N LYS A 69 1.19 4.62 23.46
CA LYS A 69 0.91 5.60 24.51
C LYS A 69 2.20 6.32 24.83
N ASP A 70 2.19 7.64 24.69
CA ASP A 70 3.35 8.47 25.04
C ASP A 70 3.55 8.42 26.56
N PRO A 71 4.68 7.89 27.06
CA PRO A 71 4.98 7.91 28.48
C PRO A 71 5.14 9.34 29.04
N GLY A 72 5.45 10.31 28.18
CA GLY A 72 5.58 11.74 28.53
C GLY A 72 4.26 12.51 28.47
N ASP A 73 3.17 11.93 27.95
CA ASP A 73 1.86 12.59 27.93
C ASP A 73 1.13 12.38 29.26
N PRO A 74 0.93 13.44 30.06
CA PRO A 74 0.23 13.35 31.35
C PRO A 74 -1.22 12.87 31.22
N ASP A 75 -1.87 13.15 30.08
CA ASP A 75 -3.23 12.69 29.79
C ASP A 75 -3.27 11.23 29.33
N GLY A 76 -2.12 10.67 29.01
CA GLY A 76 -1.96 9.28 28.63
C GLY A 76 -2.79 8.86 27.42
N ARG A 77 -2.93 9.76 26.42
CA ARG A 77 -3.69 9.50 25.19
C ARG A 77 -3.02 8.45 24.32
N TRP A 78 -3.85 7.66 23.64
CA TRP A 78 -3.38 6.67 22.69
C TRP A 78 -3.23 7.29 21.30
N LEU A 79 -2.04 7.19 20.74
CA LEU A 79 -1.78 7.46 19.32
C LEU A 79 -2.03 6.18 18.52
N HIS A 80 -2.97 6.23 17.59
CA HIS A 80 -3.20 5.16 16.63
C HIS A 80 -2.45 5.49 15.34
N SER A 81 -1.77 4.50 14.79
CA SER A 81 -1.07 4.61 13.52
C SER A 81 -1.38 3.43 12.61
N VAL A 82 -1.30 3.68 11.32
CA VAL A 82 -1.56 2.70 10.27
C VAL A 82 -0.37 2.67 9.31
N THR A 83 -0.04 1.50 8.80
CA THR A 83 0.86 1.32 7.67
C THR A 83 0.16 0.56 6.57
N VAL A 84 0.29 1.01 5.33
CA VAL A 84 -0.17 0.24 4.17
C VAL A 84 0.85 -0.84 3.82
N ILE A 85 0.37 -1.97 3.35
CA ILE A 85 1.21 -3.07 2.89
C ILE A 85 1.45 -2.88 1.40
N THR A 86 2.70 -2.94 0.99
CA THR A 86 3.07 -2.94 -0.43
C THR A 86 3.52 -4.32 -0.88
N THR A 87 3.33 -4.61 -2.15
CA THR A 87 3.74 -5.85 -2.83
C THR A 87 4.45 -5.53 -4.14
N ALA A 88 4.96 -6.54 -4.84
CA ALA A 88 5.50 -6.36 -6.18
C ALA A 88 4.43 -5.78 -7.13
N ALA A 89 4.86 -4.89 -8.01
CA ALA A 89 3.97 -4.30 -9.00
C ALA A 89 3.39 -5.36 -9.94
N ASN A 90 2.11 -5.19 -10.32
CA ASN A 90 1.53 -5.89 -11.46
C ASN A 90 2.09 -5.33 -12.79
N ALA A 91 1.71 -5.90 -13.93
CA ALA A 91 2.26 -5.47 -15.22
C ALA A 91 1.92 -4.01 -15.56
N ALA A 92 0.71 -3.54 -15.23
CA ALA A 92 0.30 -2.15 -15.43
C ALA A 92 1.18 -1.19 -14.61
N MET A 93 1.37 -1.47 -13.32
CA MET A 93 2.12 -0.61 -12.40
C MET A 93 3.64 -0.64 -12.64
N ALA A 94 4.18 -1.76 -13.14
CA ALA A 94 5.62 -1.94 -13.38
C ALA A 94 6.22 -0.89 -14.35
N ALA A 95 5.39 -0.29 -15.21
CA ALA A 95 5.81 0.80 -16.09
C ALA A 95 6.11 2.13 -15.33
N VAL A 96 5.67 2.25 -14.08
CA VAL A 96 5.80 3.45 -13.25
C VAL A 96 6.69 3.20 -12.05
N HIS A 97 6.45 2.11 -11.31
CA HIS A 97 7.18 1.75 -10.09
C HIS A 97 7.21 0.23 -9.92
N ASP A 98 8.22 -0.30 -9.26
CA ASP A 98 8.40 -1.74 -9.00
C ASP A 98 7.54 -2.27 -7.82
N ARG A 99 6.93 -1.37 -7.06
CA ARG A 99 6.05 -1.68 -5.92
C ARG A 99 4.68 -1.04 -6.11
N MET A 100 3.66 -1.66 -5.51
CA MET A 100 2.31 -1.11 -5.43
C MET A 100 1.66 -1.46 -4.09
N PRO A 101 0.62 -0.74 -3.65
CA PRO A 101 -0.19 -1.17 -2.52
C PRO A 101 -0.81 -2.55 -2.77
N ALA A 102 -0.91 -3.38 -1.73
CA ALA A 102 -1.64 -4.64 -1.79
C ALA A 102 -3.15 -4.34 -1.75
N ILE A 103 -3.79 -4.29 -2.92
CA ILE A 103 -5.21 -3.98 -3.09
C ILE A 103 -6.00 -5.28 -2.96
N LEU A 104 -6.90 -5.34 -1.98
CA LEU A 104 -7.70 -6.51 -1.68
C LEU A 104 -9.00 -6.51 -2.50
N PRO A 105 -9.28 -7.56 -3.28
CA PRO A 105 -10.60 -7.76 -3.87
C PRO A 105 -11.64 -8.03 -2.78
N SER A 106 -12.90 -7.71 -3.06
CA SER A 106 -13.96 -7.73 -2.04
C SER A 106 -14.27 -9.11 -1.45
N ASP A 107 -14.02 -10.16 -2.21
CA ASP A 107 -14.24 -11.55 -1.80
C ASP A 107 -13.28 -12.04 -0.70
N VAL A 108 -12.13 -11.36 -0.51
CA VAL A 108 -11.17 -11.69 0.55
C VAL A 108 -11.23 -10.75 1.77
N TRP A 109 -12.05 -9.70 1.75
CA TRP A 109 -12.12 -8.75 2.86
C TRP A 109 -12.50 -9.40 4.19
N ALA A 110 -13.51 -10.27 4.17
CA ALA A 110 -13.96 -10.97 5.36
C ALA A 110 -12.83 -11.80 5.98
N MET A 111 -12.09 -12.55 5.16
CA MET A 111 -10.95 -13.34 5.60
C MET A 111 -9.80 -12.47 6.13
N TRP A 112 -9.50 -11.37 5.43
CA TRP A 112 -8.45 -10.44 5.86
C TRP A 112 -8.75 -9.80 7.22
N LEU A 113 -10.01 -9.44 7.46
CA LEU A 113 -10.45 -8.78 8.69
C LEU A 113 -10.79 -9.74 9.83
N ASP A 114 -10.93 -11.05 9.57
CA ASP A 114 -11.28 -12.04 10.59
C ASP A 114 -10.14 -12.22 11.60
N PRO A 115 -10.31 -11.85 12.88
CA PRO A 115 -9.30 -12.02 13.90
C PRO A 115 -9.01 -13.51 14.24
N GLY A 116 -9.90 -14.43 13.86
CA GLY A 116 -9.71 -15.87 14.01
C GLY A 116 -8.71 -16.47 13.02
N VAL A 117 -8.48 -15.80 11.87
CA VAL A 117 -7.49 -16.21 10.88
C VAL A 117 -6.13 -15.64 11.29
N VAL A 118 -5.30 -16.46 11.91
CA VAL A 118 -3.98 -16.05 12.46
C VAL A 118 -2.79 -16.69 11.73
N ASP A 119 -3.04 -17.66 10.84
CA ASP A 119 -1.98 -18.34 10.10
C ASP A 119 -1.43 -17.42 8.99
N PRO A 120 -0.13 -17.07 9.02
CA PRO A 120 0.49 -16.29 7.97
C PRO A 120 0.41 -16.94 6.58
N ASN A 121 0.38 -18.28 6.51
CA ASN A 121 0.28 -19.00 5.24
C ASN A 121 -1.10 -18.83 4.56
N ALA A 122 -2.14 -18.52 5.34
CA ALA A 122 -3.45 -18.18 4.82
C ALA A 122 -3.56 -16.69 4.41
N LEU A 123 -2.84 -15.81 5.09
CA LEU A 123 -2.93 -14.36 4.93
C LEU A 123 -1.98 -13.81 3.85
N THR A 124 -0.74 -14.32 3.78
CA THR A 124 0.27 -13.81 2.85
C THR A 124 -0.13 -13.94 1.37
N PRO A 125 -0.80 -15.02 0.93
CA PRO A 125 -1.27 -15.13 -0.46
C PRO A 125 -2.28 -14.08 -0.89
N LEU A 126 -2.94 -13.40 0.06
CA LEU A 126 -3.86 -12.30 -0.23
C LEU A 126 -3.13 -11.00 -0.61
N LEU A 127 -1.84 -10.89 -0.27
CA LEU A 127 -1.03 -9.69 -0.42
C LEU A 127 -0.24 -9.69 -1.73
N VAL A 128 -0.97 -9.77 -2.83
CA VAL A 128 -0.41 -9.79 -4.20
C VAL A 128 -0.85 -8.55 -4.97
N GLY A 129 -0.21 -8.29 -6.12
CA GLY A 129 -0.65 -7.26 -7.04
C GLY A 129 -2.08 -7.55 -7.53
N CYS A 130 -2.93 -6.54 -7.60
CA CYS A 130 -4.27 -6.70 -8.15
C CYS A 130 -4.24 -6.99 -9.65
N HIS A 131 -5.36 -7.42 -10.20
CA HIS A 131 -5.51 -7.60 -11.65
C HIS A 131 -5.25 -6.27 -12.38
N ASP A 132 -4.50 -6.30 -13.48
CA ASP A 132 -4.10 -5.08 -14.21
C ASP A 132 -5.28 -4.19 -14.60
N ALA A 133 -6.39 -4.77 -15.02
CA ALA A 133 -7.60 -4.06 -15.42
C ALA A 133 -8.36 -3.38 -14.25
N LEU A 134 -7.97 -3.65 -13.00
CA LEU A 134 -8.61 -3.01 -11.83
C LEU A 134 -8.20 -1.53 -11.70
N ILE A 135 -7.01 -1.17 -12.16
CA ILE A 135 -6.46 0.17 -11.98
C ILE A 135 -6.25 0.86 -13.33
N VAL A 136 -6.43 2.16 -13.32
CA VAL A 136 -6.06 3.07 -14.41
C VAL A 136 -5.12 4.13 -13.89
N MET A 137 -4.34 4.71 -14.78
CA MET A 137 -3.31 5.67 -14.44
C MET A 137 -3.32 6.83 -15.45
N HIS A 138 -3.12 8.05 -14.96
CA HIS A 138 -2.90 9.21 -15.82
C HIS A 138 -1.86 10.15 -15.21
N GLU A 139 -1.13 10.82 -16.07
CA GLU A 139 -0.14 11.81 -15.67
C GLU A 139 -0.85 13.06 -15.12
N VAL A 140 -0.28 13.64 -14.07
CA VAL A 140 -0.80 14.84 -13.44
C VAL A 140 0.31 15.91 -13.40
N SER A 141 -0.12 17.17 -13.26
CA SER A 141 0.83 18.29 -13.11
C SER A 141 1.54 18.24 -11.75
N THR A 142 2.77 18.75 -11.72
CA THR A 142 3.53 18.98 -10.49
C THR A 142 3.11 20.26 -9.79
#